data_c392280eb4d552399e5876738c4f9504
#
_entry.id   c392280eb4d552399e5876738c4f9504
#
_cell.length_a   1.000
_cell.length_b   1.000
_cell.length_c   1.000
_cell.angle_alpha   90.00
_cell.angle_beta   90.00
_cell.angle_gamma   90.00
#
_symmetry.space_group_name_H-M   'P 1'
#
loop_
_entity.id
_entity.type
_entity.pdbx_description
1 polymer ?
#
loop_
_entity_poly.entity_id
_entity_poly.type
_entity_poly.pdbx_seq_one_letter_code
_entity_poly.pdbx_strand_id
1 'polypeptide(L)'
;VNAYVRALRLERWPRSTAIFLGSSAFFFLHRRFLATFEPWATVFRLVVSFLLTWAISTVNYIVNEVVDVPYDIHHPVKKDRPLLRGEINKAMFIGIGFLLTALSFILAAALFSGPFILSLFCLLLAGFVYNVKPIRTKDIPFLDSVSESANNPIRFLIGWFAFSQPGIWPPLSLLIGWWSFGNFLMTAKRLSEFRLLKERAADYRASHRRYSRGSLLAGMASSAAFFLASYVYFAFERRLFFLLAILPLLFLYLFLFFHKTLREKEIMEEPETLFLHPLIAFFTLALLGLFALAFFL
;
A
#
# COMPACT_ATOMS: atom_id res chain seq x y z
N VAL A 1 25.49 8.99 1.16
CA VAL A 1 24.67 8.16 0.23
C VAL A 1 24.54 8.90 -1.09
N ASN A 2 24.72 8.21 -2.24
CA ASN A 2 24.60 8.81 -3.56
C ASN A 2 23.23 9.51 -3.72
N ALA A 3 23.23 10.72 -4.33
CA ALA A 3 22.02 11.53 -4.51
C ALA A 3 20.91 10.79 -5.28
N TYR A 4 21.28 9.98 -6.29
CA TYR A 4 20.34 9.14 -7.04
C TYR A 4 19.69 8.08 -6.15
N VAL A 5 20.43 7.41 -5.26
CA VAL A 5 19.89 6.40 -4.33
C VAL A 5 18.89 7.04 -3.38
N ARG A 6 19.16 8.24 -2.88
CA ARG A 6 18.20 9.00 -2.05
C ARG A 6 16.93 9.38 -2.82
N ALA A 7 17.07 9.80 -4.07
CA ALA A 7 15.94 10.19 -4.91
C ALA A 7 15.07 8.99 -5.32
N LEU A 8 15.66 7.82 -5.54
CA LEU A 8 14.96 6.57 -5.86
C LEU A 8 14.15 5.99 -4.68
N ARG A 9 14.42 6.45 -3.46
CA ARG A 9 13.73 6.01 -2.23
C ARG A 9 13.69 4.50 -2.06
N LEU A 10 14.83 3.86 -2.31
CA LEU A 10 14.94 2.40 -2.25
C LEU A 10 14.62 1.85 -0.86
N GLU A 11 14.78 2.64 0.20
CA GLU A 11 14.41 2.30 1.59
C GLU A 11 12.92 2.01 1.79
N ARG A 12 12.07 2.38 0.82
CA ARG A 12 10.62 2.13 0.87
C ARG A 12 10.19 0.75 0.36
N TRP A 13 11.17 -0.15 0.17
CA TRP A 13 10.90 -1.54 -0.21
C TRP A 13 9.90 -2.28 0.70
N PRO A 14 9.77 -1.98 2.03
CA PRO A 14 8.85 -2.73 2.88
C PRO A 14 7.39 -2.66 2.42
N ARG A 15 6.98 -1.59 1.73
CA ARG A 15 5.64 -1.49 1.16
C ARG A 15 5.34 -2.55 0.11
N SER A 16 6.36 -3.02 -0.59
CA SER A 16 6.23 -4.07 -1.61
C SER A 16 6.00 -5.45 -1.00
N THR A 17 6.27 -5.66 0.29
CA THR A 17 6.01 -6.94 0.99
C THR A 17 4.52 -7.28 1.06
N ALA A 18 3.63 -6.31 0.81
CA ALA A 18 2.19 -6.56 0.73
C ALA A 18 1.80 -7.63 -0.30
N ILE A 19 2.66 -7.92 -1.30
CA ILE A 19 2.46 -9.04 -2.23
C ILE A 19 2.43 -10.40 -1.50
N PHE A 20 3.17 -10.54 -0.40
CA PHE A 20 3.19 -11.80 0.35
C PHE A 20 1.82 -12.15 0.94
N LEU A 21 1.00 -11.15 1.27
CA LEU A 21 -0.38 -11.38 1.70
C LEU A 21 -1.23 -11.98 0.57
N GLY A 22 -1.08 -11.50 -0.66
CA GLY A 22 -1.77 -12.04 -1.82
C GLY A 22 -1.35 -13.48 -2.12
N SER A 23 -0.04 -13.76 -2.09
CA SER A 23 0.50 -15.10 -2.29
C SER A 23 0.07 -16.07 -1.18
N SER A 24 0.13 -15.65 0.07
CA SER A 24 -0.31 -16.45 1.22
C SER A 24 -1.81 -16.73 1.16
N ALA A 25 -2.63 -15.74 0.80
CA ALA A 25 -4.07 -15.92 0.64
C ALA A 25 -4.39 -16.88 -0.51
N PHE A 26 -3.64 -16.84 -1.61
CA PHE A 26 -3.79 -17.81 -2.70
C PHE A 26 -3.58 -19.24 -2.19
N PHE A 27 -2.46 -19.52 -1.55
CA PHE A 27 -2.16 -20.85 -1.03
C PHE A 27 -3.10 -21.27 0.10
N PHE A 28 -3.53 -20.34 0.94
CA PHE A 28 -4.51 -20.61 1.99
C PHE A 28 -5.85 -21.11 1.43
N LEU A 29 -6.35 -20.44 0.39
CA LEU A 29 -7.63 -20.79 -0.22
C LEU A 29 -7.54 -21.96 -1.23
N HIS A 30 -6.35 -22.25 -1.73
CA HIS A 30 -6.11 -23.21 -2.79
C HIS A 30 -4.96 -24.15 -2.44
N ARG A 31 -5.05 -24.81 -1.27
CA ARG A 31 -4.01 -25.69 -0.69
C ARG A 31 -3.50 -26.77 -1.66
N ARG A 32 -4.36 -27.25 -2.57
CA ARG A 32 -3.99 -28.23 -3.60
C ARG A 32 -2.80 -27.80 -4.46
N PHE A 33 -2.61 -26.49 -4.61
CA PHE A 33 -1.49 -25.97 -5.41
C PHE A 33 -0.16 -25.94 -4.64
N LEU A 34 -0.16 -26.10 -3.32
CA LEU A 34 1.09 -26.20 -2.56
C LEU A 34 1.96 -27.36 -3.03
N ALA A 35 1.34 -28.50 -3.38
CA ALA A 35 2.06 -29.67 -3.86
C ALA A 35 2.48 -29.59 -5.34
N THR A 36 1.95 -28.62 -6.10
CA THR A 36 2.25 -28.48 -7.54
C THR A 36 3.44 -27.55 -7.82
N PHE A 37 3.85 -26.74 -6.83
CA PHE A 37 4.98 -25.84 -6.99
C PHE A 37 6.21 -26.40 -6.29
N GLU A 38 7.27 -26.58 -7.06
CA GLU A 38 8.57 -26.86 -6.50
C GLU A 38 9.01 -25.72 -5.56
N PRO A 39 9.61 -26.04 -4.37
CA PRO A 39 10.01 -25.00 -3.41
C PRO A 39 10.88 -23.90 -4.03
N TRP A 40 11.82 -24.29 -4.89
CA TRP A 40 12.72 -23.37 -5.60
C TRP A 40 11.97 -22.44 -6.55
N ALA A 41 11.05 -22.98 -7.33
CA ALA A 41 10.19 -22.16 -8.23
C ALA A 41 9.30 -21.21 -7.45
N THR A 42 8.82 -21.62 -6.28
CA THR A 42 8.02 -20.77 -5.39
C THR A 42 8.85 -19.58 -4.89
N VAL A 43 10.05 -19.85 -4.34
CA VAL A 43 10.95 -18.79 -3.87
C VAL A 43 11.33 -17.85 -5.02
N PHE A 44 11.71 -18.40 -6.18
CA PHE A 44 12.04 -17.61 -7.36
C PHE A 44 10.89 -16.68 -7.77
N ARG A 45 9.66 -17.21 -7.88
CA ARG A 45 8.47 -16.40 -8.23
C ARG A 45 8.19 -15.31 -7.19
N LEU A 46 8.32 -15.60 -5.90
CA LEU A 46 8.17 -14.61 -4.83
C LEU A 46 9.21 -13.50 -4.94
N VAL A 47 10.47 -13.85 -5.12
CA VAL A 47 11.57 -12.88 -5.22
C VAL A 47 11.39 -12.01 -6.47
N VAL A 48 11.13 -12.61 -7.63
CA VAL A 48 10.96 -11.85 -8.86
C VAL A 48 9.73 -10.94 -8.79
N SER A 49 8.58 -11.45 -8.30
CA SER A 49 7.38 -10.62 -8.17
C SER A 49 7.59 -9.45 -7.19
N PHE A 50 8.36 -9.69 -6.11
CA PHE A 50 8.76 -8.63 -5.18
C PHE A 50 9.63 -7.57 -5.86
N LEU A 51 10.68 -7.98 -6.58
CA LEU A 51 11.58 -7.06 -7.26
C LEU A 51 10.86 -6.24 -8.34
N LEU A 52 9.95 -6.85 -9.12
CA LEU A 52 9.15 -6.15 -10.12
C LEU A 52 8.20 -5.13 -9.46
N THR A 53 7.54 -5.50 -8.36
CA THR A 53 6.68 -4.60 -7.60
C THR A 53 7.46 -3.43 -7.01
N TRP A 54 8.65 -3.70 -6.48
CA TRP A 54 9.53 -2.68 -5.94
C TRP A 54 10.05 -1.73 -7.03
N ALA A 55 10.45 -2.27 -8.19
CA ALA A 55 10.88 -1.47 -9.34
C ALA A 55 9.78 -0.52 -9.81
N ILE A 56 8.55 -1.01 -10.03
CA ILE A 56 7.41 -0.16 -10.43
C ILE A 56 7.03 0.84 -9.33
N SER A 57 7.10 0.46 -8.05
CA SER A 57 6.91 1.42 -6.96
C SER A 57 7.98 2.52 -6.96
N THR A 58 9.23 2.18 -7.29
CA THR A 58 10.33 3.15 -7.46
C THR A 58 10.05 4.10 -8.64
N VAL A 59 9.53 3.59 -9.77
CA VAL A 59 9.10 4.44 -10.90
C VAL A 59 8.03 5.45 -10.44
N ASN A 60 7.07 5.03 -9.62
CA ASN A 60 6.05 5.94 -9.08
C ASN A 60 6.66 7.03 -8.18
N TYR A 61 7.75 6.74 -7.45
CA TYR A 61 8.49 7.77 -6.72
C TYR A 61 9.25 8.74 -7.63
N ILE A 62 9.82 8.24 -8.74
CA ILE A 62 10.43 9.09 -9.77
C ILE A 62 9.39 10.06 -10.35
N VAL A 63 8.22 9.53 -10.75
CA VAL A 63 7.10 10.35 -11.26
C VAL A 63 6.69 11.40 -10.23
N ASN A 64 6.52 10.99 -8.98
CA ASN A 64 6.16 11.91 -7.89
C ASN A 64 7.19 13.02 -7.73
N GLU A 65 8.47 12.70 -7.68
CA GLU A 65 9.53 13.68 -7.48
C GLU A 65 9.64 14.66 -8.65
N VAL A 66 9.55 14.17 -9.89
CA VAL A 66 9.63 15.00 -11.11
C VAL A 66 8.43 15.95 -11.21
N VAL A 67 7.22 15.46 -10.93
CA VAL A 67 5.98 16.24 -11.08
C VAL A 67 5.80 17.23 -9.93
N ASP A 68 6.34 16.92 -8.74
CA ASP A 68 6.19 17.77 -7.56
C ASP A 68 7.21 18.92 -7.46
N VAL A 69 8.22 18.96 -8.31
CA VAL A 69 9.23 20.06 -8.32
C VAL A 69 8.62 21.44 -8.15
N PRO A 70 7.56 21.86 -8.90
CA PRO A 70 7.01 23.22 -8.77
C PRO A 70 6.30 23.49 -7.43
N TYR A 71 5.90 22.43 -6.73
CA TYR A 71 5.15 22.53 -5.47
C TYR A 71 6.05 22.39 -4.25
N ASP A 72 7.12 21.59 -4.37
CA ASP A 72 8.02 21.25 -3.28
C ASP A 72 9.04 22.36 -2.96
N ILE A 73 9.23 23.34 -3.86
CA ILE A 73 10.14 24.51 -3.66
C ILE A 73 9.81 25.26 -2.36
N HIS A 74 8.53 25.41 -2.04
CA HIS A 74 8.07 26.14 -0.85
C HIS A 74 7.83 25.25 0.35
N HIS A 75 8.08 23.94 0.23
CA HIS A 75 7.80 22.99 1.29
C HIS A 75 8.96 22.93 2.30
N PRO A 76 8.71 23.03 3.62
CA PRO A 76 9.78 23.14 4.63
C PRO A 76 10.77 21.96 4.62
N VAL A 77 10.31 20.75 4.31
CA VAL A 77 11.14 19.54 4.31
C VAL A 77 11.51 19.09 2.88
N LYS A 78 10.55 19.14 1.94
CA LYS A 78 10.75 18.59 0.59
C LYS A 78 11.62 19.46 -0.32
N LYS A 79 11.87 20.74 0.04
CA LYS A 79 12.82 21.64 -0.66
C LYS A 79 14.23 21.05 -0.74
N ASP A 80 14.55 20.14 0.18
CA ASP A 80 15.86 19.49 0.27
C ASP A 80 16.00 18.21 -0.58
N ARG A 81 15.03 17.93 -1.44
CA ARG A 81 15.07 16.78 -2.36
C ARG A 81 16.20 16.92 -3.39
N PRO A 82 16.89 15.82 -3.74
CA PRO A 82 18.05 15.86 -4.65
C PRO A 82 17.77 16.51 -5.99
N LEU A 83 16.58 16.30 -6.57
CA LEU A 83 16.21 16.90 -7.85
C LEU A 83 16.04 18.42 -7.74
N LEU A 84 15.44 18.91 -6.66
CA LEU A 84 15.28 20.36 -6.41
C LEU A 84 16.59 21.06 -6.12
N ARG A 85 17.54 20.39 -5.47
CA ARG A 85 18.88 20.89 -5.20
C ARG A 85 19.81 20.86 -6.42
N GLY A 86 19.36 20.27 -7.56
CA GLY A 86 20.21 20.10 -8.73
C GLY A 86 21.32 19.05 -8.56
N GLU A 87 21.24 18.21 -7.51
CA GLU A 87 22.22 17.14 -7.24
C GLU A 87 22.13 15.99 -8.24
N ILE A 88 21.03 15.89 -9.00
CA ILE A 88 20.78 14.86 -10.01
C ILE A 88 20.27 15.46 -11.31
N ASN A 89 20.65 14.85 -12.42
CA ASN A 89 20.16 15.24 -13.74
C ASN A 89 18.74 14.71 -13.97
N LYS A 90 17.79 15.60 -14.26
CA LYS A 90 16.37 15.26 -14.48
C LYS A 90 16.15 14.28 -15.62
N ALA A 91 16.84 14.49 -16.76
CA ALA A 91 16.68 13.62 -17.93
C ALA A 91 17.19 12.19 -17.64
N MET A 92 18.35 12.08 -16.98
CA MET A 92 18.88 10.79 -16.57
C MET A 92 17.95 10.10 -15.55
N PHE A 93 17.37 10.86 -14.59
CA PHE A 93 16.44 10.33 -13.60
C PHE A 93 15.15 9.77 -14.23
N ILE A 94 14.61 10.49 -15.22
CA ILE A 94 13.47 10.01 -16.03
C ILE A 94 13.89 8.78 -16.86
N GLY A 95 15.08 8.77 -17.46
CA GLY A 95 15.63 7.63 -18.21
C GLY A 95 15.73 6.36 -17.37
N ILE A 96 16.16 6.48 -16.10
CA ILE A 96 16.13 5.35 -15.13
C ILE A 96 14.69 4.84 -14.95
N GLY A 97 13.70 5.72 -14.84
CA GLY A 97 12.29 5.34 -14.72
C GLY A 97 11.80 4.56 -15.95
N PHE A 98 12.11 5.01 -17.16
CA PHE A 98 11.77 4.29 -18.39
C PHE A 98 12.45 2.92 -18.45
N LEU A 99 13.74 2.84 -18.13
CA LEU A 99 14.49 1.58 -18.13
C LEU A 99 13.90 0.58 -17.13
N LEU A 100 13.64 1.01 -15.91
CA LEU A 100 13.02 0.16 -14.89
C LEU A 100 11.64 -0.34 -15.33
N THR A 101 10.83 0.54 -15.95
CA THR A 101 9.52 0.17 -16.48
C THR A 101 9.64 -0.88 -17.59
N ALA A 102 10.48 -0.61 -18.60
CA ALA A 102 10.66 -1.53 -19.74
C ALA A 102 11.16 -2.91 -19.29
N LEU A 103 12.22 -2.95 -18.47
CA LEU A 103 12.75 -4.21 -17.93
C LEU A 103 11.71 -4.96 -17.08
N SER A 104 10.94 -4.25 -16.26
CA SER A 104 9.91 -4.87 -15.44
C SER A 104 8.83 -5.53 -16.27
N PHE A 105 8.33 -4.88 -17.33
CA PHE A 105 7.30 -5.46 -18.18
C PHE A 105 7.83 -6.56 -19.12
N ILE A 106 9.07 -6.45 -19.61
CA ILE A 106 9.72 -7.53 -20.39
C ILE A 106 9.84 -8.79 -19.52
N LEU A 107 10.36 -8.67 -18.28
CA LEU A 107 10.50 -9.80 -17.38
C LEU A 107 9.14 -10.34 -16.93
N ALA A 108 8.16 -9.47 -16.65
CA ALA A 108 6.81 -9.90 -16.33
C ALA A 108 6.16 -10.69 -17.47
N ALA A 109 6.32 -10.26 -18.72
CA ALA A 109 5.78 -10.94 -19.88
C ALA A 109 6.45 -12.31 -20.14
N ALA A 110 7.74 -12.44 -19.81
CA ALA A 110 8.48 -13.70 -19.94
C ALA A 110 8.13 -14.73 -18.84
N LEU A 111 7.75 -14.30 -17.64
CA LEU A 111 7.70 -15.17 -16.47
C LEU A 111 6.30 -15.35 -15.86
N PHE A 112 5.35 -14.44 -16.14
CA PHE A 112 4.06 -14.40 -15.48
C PHE A 112 2.89 -14.33 -16.46
N SER A 113 1.69 -14.58 -15.93
CA SER A 113 0.44 -14.54 -16.68
C SER A 113 -0.06 -13.11 -16.96
N GLY A 114 -0.97 -12.96 -17.93
CA GLY A 114 -1.61 -11.69 -18.27
C GLY A 114 -2.22 -10.93 -17.06
N PRO A 115 -2.96 -11.59 -16.14
CA PRO A 115 -3.46 -10.93 -14.93
C PRO A 115 -2.38 -10.36 -14.00
N PHE A 116 -1.22 -11.01 -13.90
CA PHE A 116 -0.07 -10.44 -13.18
C PHE A 116 0.43 -9.16 -13.85
N ILE A 117 0.62 -9.19 -15.17
CA ILE A 117 1.09 -8.04 -15.97
C ILE A 117 0.09 -6.89 -15.84
N LEU A 118 -1.20 -7.18 -15.94
CA LEU A 118 -2.26 -6.19 -15.75
C LEU A 118 -2.20 -5.57 -14.34
N SER A 119 -1.99 -6.38 -13.31
CA SER A 119 -1.88 -5.88 -11.92
C SER A 119 -0.64 -4.99 -11.74
N LEU A 120 0.49 -5.35 -12.37
CA LEU A 120 1.70 -4.54 -12.37
C LEU A 120 1.48 -3.21 -13.12
N PHE A 121 0.75 -3.24 -14.25
CA PHE A 121 0.34 -2.05 -14.99
C PHE A 121 -0.60 -1.16 -14.16
N CYS A 122 -1.57 -1.75 -13.45
CA CYS A 122 -2.44 -1.00 -12.53
C CYS A 122 -1.63 -0.30 -11.42
N LEU A 123 -0.55 -0.93 -10.91
CA LEU A 123 0.33 -0.30 -9.94
C LEU A 123 1.05 0.93 -10.51
N LEU A 124 1.54 0.84 -11.74
CA LEU A 124 2.15 1.97 -12.45
C LEU A 124 1.12 3.08 -12.67
N LEU A 125 -0.04 2.72 -13.22
CA LEU A 125 -1.13 3.65 -13.50
C LEU A 125 -1.64 4.38 -12.26
N ALA A 126 -1.77 3.68 -11.12
CA ALA A 126 -2.16 4.27 -9.85
C ALA A 126 -1.22 5.41 -9.42
N GLY A 127 0.10 5.26 -9.65
CA GLY A 127 1.07 6.32 -9.40
C GLY A 127 0.86 7.55 -10.30
N PHE A 128 0.55 7.35 -11.57
CA PHE A 128 0.25 8.44 -12.50
C PHE A 128 -1.06 9.15 -12.12
N VAL A 129 -2.13 8.42 -11.89
CA VAL A 129 -3.44 8.95 -11.48
C VAL A 129 -3.33 9.77 -10.19
N TYR A 130 -2.51 9.30 -9.26
CA TYR A 130 -2.26 10.00 -7.98
C TYR A 130 -1.49 11.30 -8.16
N ASN A 131 -0.48 11.34 -9.04
CA ASN A 131 0.50 12.42 -9.10
C ASN A 131 0.30 13.40 -10.25
N VAL A 132 -0.21 12.96 -11.40
CA VAL A 132 -0.13 13.72 -12.66
C VAL A 132 -1.44 14.43 -12.98
N LYS A 133 -1.38 15.70 -13.40
CA LYS A 133 -2.53 16.44 -13.93
C LYS A 133 -2.98 15.86 -15.29
N PRO A 134 -4.27 15.94 -15.66
CA PRO A 134 -5.32 16.70 -14.99
C PRO A 134 -5.94 16.01 -13.77
N ILE A 135 -5.76 14.71 -13.58
CA ILE A 135 -6.45 13.93 -12.54
C ILE A 135 -5.89 14.28 -11.16
N ARG A 136 -4.59 14.03 -10.91
CA ARG A 136 -3.85 14.35 -9.68
C ARG A 136 -4.70 14.20 -8.39
N THR A 137 -5.16 12.97 -8.14
CA THR A 137 -6.10 12.67 -7.04
C THR A 137 -5.60 13.08 -5.66
N LYS A 138 -4.28 13.21 -5.48
CA LYS A 138 -3.69 13.64 -4.22
C LYS A 138 -4.09 15.06 -3.76
N ASP A 139 -4.63 15.88 -4.67
CA ASP A 139 -5.08 17.24 -4.36
C ASP A 139 -6.60 17.27 -4.02
N ILE A 140 -7.31 16.15 -4.21
CA ILE A 140 -8.76 16.05 -4.03
C ILE A 140 -9.06 15.38 -2.68
N PRO A 141 -9.81 16.04 -1.78
CA PRO A 141 -10.16 15.50 -0.46
C PRO A 141 -10.83 14.12 -0.57
N PHE A 142 -10.49 13.22 0.31
CA PHE A 142 -10.87 11.80 0.38
C PHE A 142 -10.38 10.95 -0.80
N LEU A 143 -10.38 11.50 -2.03
CA LEU A 143 -9.83 10.80 -3.17
C LEU A 143 -8.31 10.60 -3.03
N ASP A 144 -7.64 11.49 -2.29
CA ASP A 144 -6.21 11.36 -1.97
C ASP A 144 -5.92 10.11 -1.11
N SER A 145 -6.74 9.82 -0.10
CA SER A 145 -6.57 8.63 0.74
C SER A 145 -7.05 7.36 0.04
N VAL A 146 -8.19 7.43 -0.64
CA VAL A 146 -8.80 6.31 -1.38
C VAL A 146 -7.89 5.83 -2.51
N SER A 147 -7.31 6.75 -3.29
CA SER A 147 -6.41 6.39 -4.41
C SER A 147 -5.03 5.96 -3.93
N GLU A 148 -4.48 6.55 -2.86
CA GLU A 148 -3.22 6.10 -2.27
C GLU A 148 -3.35 4.68 -1.71
N SER A 149 -4.47 4.37 -1.04
CA SER A 149 -4.74 3.05 -0.48
C SER A 149 -5.04 1.98 -1.53
N ALA A 150 -5.45 2.36 -2.76
CA ALA A 150 -5.67 1.42 -3.86
C ALA A 150 -4.41 0.61 -4.24
N ASN A 151 -3.22 1.13 -3.91
CA ASN A 151 -1.98 0.38 -4.05
C ASN A 151 -1.97 -0.94 -3.24
N ASN A 152 -2.72 -1.03 -2.14
CA ASN A 152 -2.76 -2.23 -1.30
C ASN A 152 -3.43 -3.42 -2.00
N PRO A 153 -4.69 -3.33 -2.49
CA PRO A 153 -5.31 -4.41 -3.24
C PRO A 153 -4.56 -4.69 -4.55
N ILE A 154 -3.94 -3.71 -5.20
CA ILE A 154 -3.14 -3.94 -6.42
C ILE A 154 -1.92 -4.81 -6.10
N ARG A 155 -1.17 -4.52 -5.04
CA ARG A 155 -0.05 -5.37 -4.61
C ARG A 155 -0.51 -6.76 -4.16
N PHE A 156 -1.66 -6.84 -3.52
CA PHE A 156 -2.28 -8.13 -3.20
C PHE A 156 -2.55 -8.94 -4.49
N LEU A 157 -3.11 -8.32 -5.52
CA LEU A 157 -3.35 -8.96 -6.82
C LEU A 157 -2.04 -9.43 -7.49
N ILE A 158 -0.97 -8.63 -7.44
CA ILE A 158 0.34 -9.04 -7.95
C ILE A 158 0.80 -10.31 -7.24
N GLY A 159 0.72 -10.36 -5.92
CA GLY A 159 1.08 -11.54 -5.14
C GLY A 159 0.21 -12.74 -5.42
N TRP A 160 -1.10 -12.55 -5.57
CA TRP A 160 -2.04 -13.60 -5.93
C TRP A 160 -1.74 -14.19 -7.32
N PHE A 161 -1.61 -13.33 -8.32
CA PHE A 161 -1.38 -13.75 -9.69
C PHE A 161 0.06 -14.22 -9.98
N ALA A 162 0.97 -14.06 -9.03
CA ALA A 162 2.28 -14.70 -9.12
C ALA A 162 2.18 -16.23 -9.13
N PHE A 163 1.09 -16.79 -8.57
CA PHE A 163 0.89 -18.24 -8.42
C PHE A 163 -0.42 -18.75 -9.05
N SER A 164 -1.42 -17.88 -9.18
CA SER A 164 -2.72 -18.33 -9.66
C SER A 164 -2.71 -18.70 -11.15
N GLN A 165 -3.51 -19.69 -11.48
CA GLN A 165 -3.80 -20.06 -12.87
C GLN A 165 -4.84 -19.08 -13.46
N PRO A 166 -4.92 -18.97 -14.82
CA PRO A 166 -5.95 -18.19 -15.48
C PRO A 166 -7.36 -18.58 -14.99
N GLY A 167 -8.19 -17.58 -14.70
CA GLY A 167 -9.55 -17.79 -14.23
C GLY A 167 -9.72 -17.93 -12.72
N ILE A 168 -8.64 -18.03 -11.92
CA ILE A 168 -8.71 -18.08 -10.46
C ILE A 168 -8.48 -16.68 -9.89
N TRP A 169 -9.57 -15.99 -9.55
CA TRP A 169 -9.56 -14.65 -8.98
C TRP A 169 -9.67 -14.67 -7.45
N PRO A 170 -9.07 -13.70 -6.76
CA PRO A 170 -9.28 -13.56 -5.32
C PRO A 170 -10.72 -13.16 -5.02
N PRO A 171 -11.26 -13.54 -3.84
CA PRO A 171 -12.52 -13.02 -3.36
C PRO A 171 -12.52 -11.49 -3.31
N LEU A 172 -13.59 -10.88 -3.82
CA LEU A 172 -13.73 -9.43 -3.82
C LEU A 172 -13.75 -8.87 -2.39
N SER A 173 -14.27 -9.63 -1.45
CA SER A 173 -14.29 -9.32 -0.02
C SER A 173 -12.88 -9.09 0.55
N LEU A 174 -11.90 -9.90 0.15
CA LEU A 174 -10.49 -9.69 0.56
C LEU A 174 -9.91 -8.41 -0.02
N LEU A 175 -10.20 -8.10 -1.28
CA LEU A 175 -9.71 -6.89 -1.93
C LEU A 175 -10.30 -5.63 -1.31
N ILE A 176 -11.63 -5.62 -1.08
CA ILE A 176 -12.33 -4.50 -0.43
C ILE A 176 -11.84 -4.35 1.01
N GLY A 177 -11.71 -5.44 1.76
CA GLY A 177 -11.18 -5.41 3.12
C GLY A 177 -9.78 -4.82 3.18
N TRP A 178 -8.87 -5.32 2.34
CA TRP A 178 -7.50 -4.85 2.30
C TRP A 178 -7.38 -3.38 1.85
N TRP A 179 -8.23 -2.96 0.91
CA TRP A 179 -8.33 -1.55 0.51
C TRP A 179 -8.85 -0.68 1.67
N SER A 180 -9.93 -1.11 2.33
CA SER A 180 -10.53 -0.37 3.45
C SER A 180 -9.56 -0.22 4.62
N PHE A 181 -8.79 -1.25 4.96
CA PHE A 181 -7.73 -1.16 5.96
C PHE A 181 -6.65 -0.15 5.54
N GLY A 182 -6.21 -0.18 4.28
CA GLY A 182 -5.29 0.81 3.74
C GLY A 182 -5.84 2.24 3.82
N ASN A 183 -7.13 2.42 3.47
CA ASN A 183 -7.78 3.74 3.54
C ASN A 183 -7.93 4.23 4.99
N PHE A 184 -8.15 3.32 5.96
CA PHE A 184 -8.10 3.64 7.38
C PHE A 184 -6.75 4.23 7.78
N LEU A 185 -5.63 3.61 7.37
CA LEU A 185 -4.27 4.08 7.65
C LEU A 185 -3.98 5.42 6.95
N MET A 186 -4.39 5.57 5.69
CA MET A 186 -4.17 6.83 4.95
C MET A 186 -4.99 7.98 5.53
N THR A 187 -6.22 7.73 5.96
CA THR A 187 -7.04 8.74 6.63
C THR A 187 -6.47 9.10 8.02
N ALA A 188 -5.91 8.12 8.75
CA ALA A 188 -5.17 8.36 9.98
C ALA A 188 -3.99 9.32 9.78
N LYS A 189 -3.23 9.10 8.69
CA LYS A 189 -2.16 10.01 8.27
C LYS A 189 -2.68 11.44 8.05
N ARG A 190 -3.79 11.59 7.30
CA ARG A 190 -4.40 12.90 7.06
C ARG A 190 -4.87 13.57 8.36
N LEU A 191 -5.42 12.79 9.28
CA LEU A 191 -5.85 13.29 10.59
C LEU A 191 -4.65 13.78 11.42
N SER A 192 -3.53 13.06 11.40
CA SER A 192 -2.29 13.45 12.06
C SER A 192 -1.74 14.76 11.47
N GLU A 193 -1.61 14.84 10.15
CA GLU A 193 -1.19 16.05 9.42
C GLU A 193 -2.10 17.25 9.79
N PHE A 194 -3.42 17.08 9.72
CA PHE A 194 -4.41 18.12 10.02
C PHE A 194 -4.32 18.63 11.47
N ARG A 195 -4.16 17.71 12.43
CA ARG A 195 -4.07 18.08 13.85
C ARG A 195 -2.80 18.85 14.20
N LEU A 196 -1.68 18.44 13.64
CA LEU A 196 -0.36 18.96 14.03
C LEU A 196 0.01 20.23 13.26
N LEU A 197 -0.37 20.32 11.98
CA LEU A 197 -0.09 21.47 11.14
C LEU A 197 -1.10 22.61 11.32
N LYS A 198 -2.31 22.33 11.82
CA LYS A 198 -3.40 23.32 12.04
C LYS A 198 -3.62 24.19 10.79
N GLU A 199 -3.44 25.51 10.91
CA GLU A 199 -3.64 26.47 9.82
C GLU A 199 -2.69 26.24 8.63
N ARG A 200 -1.50 25.69 8.88
CA ARG A 200 -0.51 25.38 7.83
C ARG A 200 -0.80 24.05 7.09
N ALA A 201 -1.80 23.31 7.49
CA ALA A 201 -2.12 22.04 6.84
C ALA A 201 -2.49 22.24 5.36
N ALA A 202 -3.18 23.31 5.03
CA ALA A 202 -3.56 23.68 3.66
C ALA A 202 -2.37 24.00 2.75
N ASP A 203 -1.30 24.58 3.31
CA ASP A 203 -0.07 24.87 2.57
C ASP A 203 0.75 23.59 2.35
N TYR A 204 0.67 22.66 3.31
CA TYR A 204 1.32 21.36 3.23
C TYR A 204 0.73 20.47 2.15
N ARG A 205 -0.63 20.48 2.00
CA ARG A 205 -1.36 19.68 1.02
C ARG A 205 -2.70 20.34 0.66
N ALA A 206 -2.98 20.46 -0.64
CA ALA A 206 -4.20 21.12 -1.14
C ALA A 206 -5.50 20.44 -0.64
N SER A 207 -5.52 19.11 -0.49
CA SER A 207 -6.69 18.38 0.02
C SER A 207 -7.10 18.82 1.44
N HIS A 208 -6.17 19.31 2.26
CA HIS A 208 -6.47 19.77 3.62
C HIS A 208 -7.37 21.02 3.69
N ARG A 209 -7.49 21.79 2.61
CA ARG A 209 -8.38 22.97 2.56
C ARG A 209 -9.85 22.65 2.81
N ARG A 210 -10.26 21.42 2.53
CA ARG A 210 -11.66 20.98 2.67
C ARG A 210 -11.86 19.90 3.72
N TYR A 211 -10.82 19.53 4.45
CA TYR A 211 -10.95 18.58 5.55
C TYR A 211 -11.41 19.30 6.82
N SER A 212 -12.19 18.59 7.59
CA SER A 212 -12.46 18.89 8.99
C SER A 212 -12.06 17.71 9.87
N ARG A 213 -11.83 17.96 11.16
CA ARG A 213 -11.57 16.89 12.12
C ARG A 213 -12.69 15.84 12.12
N GLY A 214 -13.94 16.30 12.09
CA GLY A 214 -15.11 15.40 12.07
C GLY A 214 -15.15 14.53 10.82
N SER A 215 -14.89 15.10 9.62
CA SER A 215 -14.89 14.35 8.37
C SER A 215 -13.76 13.31 8.30
N LEU A 216 -12.58 13.61 8.84
CA LEU A 216 -11.47 12.66 8.91
C LEU A 216 -11.73 11.52 9.90
N LEU A 217 -12.32 11.84 11.09
CA LEU A 217 -12.74 10.82 12.04
C LEU A 217 -13.82 9.89 11.46
N ALA A 218 -14.82 10.47 10.78
CA ALA A 218 -15.84 9.71 10.08
C ALA A 218 -15.25 8.84 8.96
N GLY A 219 -14.27 9.36 8.21
CA GLY A 219 -13.55 8.60 7.18
C GLY A 219 -12.78 7.42 7.75
N MET A 220 -12.10 7.59 8.91
CA MET A 220 -11.47 6.47 9.61
C MET A 220 -12.49 5.44 10.10
N ALA A 221 -13.56 5.88 10.76
CA ALA A 221 -14.59 4.99 11.29
C ALA A 221 -15.30 4.20 10.19
N SER A 222 -15.66 4.85 9.08
CA SER A 222 -16.26 4.17 7.92
C SER A 222 -15.32 3.15 7.30
N SER A 223 -14.03 3.50 7.14
CA SER A 223 -13.03 2.56 6.60
C SER A 223 -12.85 1.33 7.52
N ALA A 224 -12.83 1.53 8.84
CA ALA A 224 -12.80 0.43 9.80
C ALA A 224 -14.05 -0.44 9.72
N ALA A 225 -15.24 0.16 9.60
CA ALA A 225 -16.50 -0.56 9.45
C ALA A 225 -16.53 -1.38 8.15
N PHE A 226 -16.12 -0.80 7.01
CA PHE A 226 -16.00 -1.54 5.74
C PHE A 226 -14.99 -2.68 5.81
N PHE A 227 -13.86 -2.49 6.49
CA PHE A 227 -12.90 -3.56 6.70
C PHE A 227 -13.51 -4.72 7.49
N LEU A 228 -14.15 -4.45 8.63
CA LEU A 228 -14.77 -5.46 9.47
C LEU A 228 -15.95 -6.16 8.77
N ALA A 229 -16.79 -5.39 8.05
CA ALA A 229 -17.88 -5.96 7.26
C ALA A 229 -17.37 -6.88 6.16
N SER A 230 -16.33 -6.47 5.43
CA SER A 230 -15.69 -7.30 4.39
C SER A 230 -15.07 -8.57 4.97
N TYR A 231 -14.46 -8.48 6.17
CA TYR A 231 -13.90 -9.62 6.87
C TYR A 231 -14.98 -10.62 7.28
N VAL A 232 -16.08 -10.14 7.87
CA VAL A 232 -17.22 -10.99 8.23
C VAL A 232 -17.82 -11.63 6.98
N TYR A 233 -18.05 -10.85 5.92
CA TYR A 233 -18.57 -11.37 4.66
C TYR A 233 -17.65 -12.44 4.07
N PHE A 234 -16.33 -12.23 4.08
CA PHE A 234 -15.36 -13.24 3.65
C PHE A 234 -15.45 -14.54 4.44
N ALA A 235 -15.60 -14.45 5.77
CA ALA A 235 -15.76 -15.63 6.63
C ALA A 235 -17.00 -16.45 6.26
N PHE A 236 -18.13 -15.80 5.97
CA PHE A 236 -19.36 -16.45 5.51
C PHE A 236 -19.24 -16.96 4.07
N GLU A 237 -18.71 -16.15 3.14
CA GLU A 237 -18.52 -16.51 1.73
C GLU A 237 -17.70 -17.80 1.58
N ARG A 238 -16.66 -17.94 2.42
CA ARG A 238 -15.74 -19.10 2.38
C ARG A 238 -16.05 -20.19 3.40
N ARG A 239 -17.11 -20.02 4.21
CA ARG A 239 -17.49 -20.92 5.31
C ARG A 239 -16.38 -21.13 6.35
N LEU A 240 -15.54 -20.11 6.55
CA LEU A 240 -14.43 -20.11 7.49
C LEU A 240 -14.87 -19.48 8.83
N PHE A 241 -15.86 -20.08 9.48
CA PHE A 241 -16.53 -19.50 10.66
C PHE A 241 -15.59 -19.32 11.85
N PHE A 242 -14.51 -20.08 11.93
CA PHE A 242 -13.49 -19.90 12.96
C PHE A 242 -12.84 -18.50 12.90
N LEU A 243 -12.82 -17.85 11.73
CA LEU A 243 -12.33 -16.47 11.59
C LEU A 243 -13.17 -15.50 12.42
N LEU A 244 -14.46 -15.77 12.66
CA LEU A 244 -15.31 -14.90 13.47
C LEU A 244 -14.84 -14.81 14.93
N ALA A 245 -14.14 -15.83 15.44
CA ALA A 245 -13.54 -15.79 16.76
C ALA A 245 -12.40 -14.76 16.87
N ILE A 246 -11.78 -14.38 15.76
CA ILE A 246 -10.70 -13.38 15.69
C ILE A 246 -11.28 -11.93 15.66
N LEU A 247 -12.57 -11.77 15.36
CA LEU A 247 -13.21 -10.46 15.17
C LEU A 247 -13.06 -9.50 16.38
N PRO A 248 -13.21 -9.94 17.64
CA PRO A 248 -12.97 -9.05 18.79
C PRO A 248 -11.54 -8.51 18.83
N LEU A 249 -10.56 -9.34 18.47
CA LEU A 249 -9.16 -8.93 18.43
C LEU A 249 -8.88 -7.93 17.32
N LEU A 250 -9.50 -8.12 16.13
CA LEU A 250 -9.43 -7.15 15.02
C LEU A 250 -10.06 -5.81 15.41
N PHE A 251 -11.20 -5.83 16.09
CA PHE A 251 -11.84 -4.61 16.57
C PHE A 251 -10.93 -3.88 17.56
N LEU A 252 -10.36 -4.58 18.54
CA LEU A 252 -9.42 -4.01 19.50
C LEU A 252 -8.18 -3.44 18.78
N TYR A 253 -7.67 -4.14 17.78
CA TYR A 253 -6.52 -3.71 16.99
C TYR A 253 -6.79 -2.38 16.25
N LEU A 254 -7.93 -2.26 15.57
CA LEU A 254 -8.34 -1.01 14.92
C LEU A 254 -8.54 0.12 15.93
N PHE A 255 -9.13 -0.20 17.09
CA PHE A 255 -9.31 0.76 18.17
C PHE A 255 -7.97 1.28 18.71
N LEU A 256 -6.99 0.41 18.90
CA LEU A 256 -5.65 0.79 19.34
C LEU A 256 -4.96 1.72 18.32
N PHE A 257 -5.08 1.42 17.02
CA PHE A 257 -4.61 2.31 15.97
C PHE A 257 -5.28 3.67 16.00
N PHE A 258 -6.60 3.67 16.10
CA PHE A 258 -7.40 4.90 16.20
C PHE A 258 -6.98 5.74 17.40
N HIS A 259 -6.89 5.12 18.57
CA HIS A 259 -6.48 5.78 19.81
C HIS A 259 -5.05 6.33 19.73
N LYS A 260 -4.11 5.55 19.21
CA LYS A 260 -2.72 5.99 19.03
C LYS A 260 -2.63 7.17 18.06
N THR A 261 -3.34 7.12 16.92
CA THR A 261 -3.40 8.23 15.96
C THR A 261 -3.87 9.53 16.62
N LEU A 262 -4.83 9.47 17.54
CA LEU A 262 -5.32 10.65 18.27
C LEU A 262 -4.33 11.19 19.30
N ARG A 263 -3.41 10.36 19.80
CA ARG A 263 -2.42 10.73 20.83
C ARG A 263 -1.04 11.06 20.28
N GLU A 264 -0.78 10.72 19.00
CA GLU A 264 0.52 10.95 18.39
C GLU A 264 0.88 12.45 18.40
N LYS A 265 2.12 12.77 18.77
CA LYS A 265 2.64 14.14 18.87
C LYS A 265 3.43 14.56 17.64
N GLU A 266 3.79 13.62 16.78
CA GLU A 266 4.55 13.86 15.55
C GLU A 266 3.68 13.63 14.32
N ILE A 267 4.04 14.28 13.21
CA ILE A 267 3.35 14.06 11.93
C ILE A 267 3.62 12.62 11.48
N MET A 268 2.56 11.89 11.29
CA MET A 268 2.62 10.52 10.80
C MET A 268 2.92 10.52 9.29
N GLU A 269 4.19 10.62 8.93
CA GLU A 269 4.58 10.56 7.51
C GLU A 269 4.35 9.16 6.92
N GLU A 270 4.59 8.14 7.71
CA GLU A 270 4.43 6.73 7.34
C GLU A 270 3.60 6.01 8.42
N PRO A 271 2.29 5.81 8.19
CA PRO A 271 1.43 5.13 9.18
C PRO A 271 1.91 3.70 9.49
N GLU A 272 2.68 3.11 8.59
CA GLU A 272 3.28 1.80 8.77
C GLU A 272 4.29 1.76 9.94
N THR A 273 4.85 2.89 10.34
CA THR A 273 5.74 2.95 11.51
C THR A 273 5.02 2.62 12.82
N LEU A 274 3.69 2.78 12.88
CA LEU A 274 2.91 2.36 14.04
C LEU A 274 2.97 0.85 14.29
N PHE A 275 3.22 0.03 13.25
CA PHE A 275 3.43 -1.41 13.42
C PHE A 275 4.68 -1.73 14.24
N LEU A 276 5.64 -0.80 14.35
CA LEU A 276 6.82 -0.95 15.19
C LEU A 276 6.56 -0.60 16.67
N HIS A 277 5.42 0.05 16.97
CA HIS A 277 5.06 0.31 18.35
C HIS A 277 4.81 -1.01 19.10
N PRO A 278 5.46 -1.27 20.28
CA PRO A 278 5.47 -2.59 20.91
C PRO A 278 4.10 -3.25 21.07
N LEU A 279 3.10 -2.47 21.50
CA LEU A 279 1.75 -2.97 21.67
C LEU A 279 1.09 -3.38 20.35
N ILE A 280 1.21 -2.53 19.32
CA ILE A 280 0.66 -2.81 17.99
C ILE A 280 1.40 -3.97 17.33
N ALA A 281 2.74 -4.01 17.47
CA ALA A 281 3.56 -5.11 16.98
C ALA A 281 3.14 -6.45 17.61
N PHE A 282 2.94 -6.48 18.93
CA PHE A 282 2.45 -7.67 19.63
C PHE A 282 1.10 -8.15 19.06
N PHE A 283 0.12 -7.26 18.90
CA PHE A 283 -1.18 -7.62 18.33
C PHE A 283 -1.09 -8.02 16.86
N THR A 284 -0.19 -7.40 16.07
CA THR A 284 0.06 -7.79 14.68
C THR A 284 0.60 -9.21 14.61
N LEU A 285 1.59 -9.55 15.45
CA LEU A 285 2.14 -10.89 15.52
C LEU A 285 1.12 -11.92 16.01
N ALA A 286 0.31 -11.56 17.02
CA ALA A 286 -0.77 -12.42 17.52
C ALA A 286 -1.80 -12.71 16.42
N LEU A 287 -2.24 -11.69 15.66
CA LEU A 287 -3.15 -11.87 14.54
C LEU A 287 -2.54 -12.73 13.44
N LEU A 288 -1.28 -12.48 13.05
CA LEU A 288 -0.58 -13.31 12.06
C LEU A 288 -0.46 -14.77 12.54
N GLY A 289 -0.16 -14.99 13.81
CA GLY A 289 -0.12 -16.32 14.41
C GLY A 289 -1.47 -17.04 14.37
N LEU A 290 -2.56 -16.33 14.72
CA LEU A 290 -3.92 -16.88 14.63
C LEU A 290 -4.33 -17.21 13.20
N PHE A 291 -4.00 -16.33 12.23
CA PHE A 291 -4.24 -16.63 10.82
C PHE A 291 -3.39 -17.81 10.32
N ALA A 292 -2.14 -17.93 10.78
CA ALA A 292 -1.30 -19.08 10.46
C ALA A 292 -1.87 -20.38 11.04
N LEU A 293 -2.33 -20.36 12.31
CA LEU A 293 -3.03 -21.51 12.91
C LEU A 293 -4.30 -21.87 12.16
N ALA A 294 -5.07 -20.87 11.73
CA ALA A 294 -6.26 -21.06 10.91
C ALA A 294 -5.95 -21.74 9.56
N PHE A 295 -4.70 -21.65 9.09
CA PHE A 295 -4.26 -22.37 7.91
C PHE A 295 -4.27 -23.90 8.10
N PHE A 296 -4.10 -24.38 9.32
CA PHE A 296 -4.07 -25.81 9.64
C PHE A 296 -5.42 -26.37 10.09
N LEU A 297 -6.40 -25.52 10.34
CA LEU A 297 -7.79 -25.93 10.65
C LEU A 297 -8.62 -26.03 9.37
#